data_452df88e0a4753941f889f6a390d9ef9
#
_entry.id   452df88e0a4753941f889f6a390d9ef9
#
_cell.length_a   1.000
_cell.length_b   1.000
_cell.length_c   1.000
_cell.angle_alpha   90.00
_cell.angle_beta   90.00
_cell.angle_gamma   90.00
#
_symmetry.space_group_name_H-M   'P 1'
#
loop_
_entity.id
_entity.type
_entity.pdbx_description
1 polymer ?
#
loop_
_entity_poly.entity_id
_entity_poly.type
_entity_poly.pdbx_seq_one_letter_code
_entity_poly.pdbx_strand_id
1 'polypeptide(L)' 'MTDMNKEAISVLNDLIETSKDGQEGFKTCAEDIKHPELKSLFTQRSVDCATAASELQAAVRSMGGD' A
#
# COMPACT_ATOMS: atom_id res chain seq x y z
N MET A 1 -3.17 -10.32 25.51
CA MET A 1 -3.41 -8.95 25.06
C MET A 1 -2.32 -8.47 24.14
N THR A 2 -1.06 -8.51 24.60
CA THR A 2 0.06 -8.13 23.76
C THR A 2 0.20 -9.00 22.52
N ASP A 3 -0.18 -10.28 22.61
CA ASP A 3 -0.08 -11.21 21.50
C ASP A 3 -1.04 -10.84 20.37
N MET A 4 -2.26 -10.41 20.70
CA MET A 4 -3.22 -9.98 19.69
C MET A 4 -2.74 -8.74 18.97
N ASN A 5 -2.13 -7.79 19.69
CA ASN A 5 -1.57 -6.61 19.08
C ASN A 5 -0.41 -6.95 18.14
N LYS A 6 0.45 -7.89 18.55
CA LYS A 6 1.57 -8.32 17.72
C LYS A 6 1.08 -8.99 16.44
N GLU A 7 0.04 -9.81 16.52
CA GLU A 7 -0.54 -10.44 15.34
C GLU A 7 -1.13 -9.39 14.40
N ALA A 8 -1.89 -8.45 14.96
CA ALA A 8 -2.48 -7.38 14.17
C ALA A 8 -1.41 -6.54 13.47
N ILE A 9 -0.35 -6.19 14.20
CA ILE A 9 0.76 -5.42 13.64
C ILE A 9 1.45 -6.20 12.53
N SER A 10 1.66 -7.49 12.72
CA SER A 10 2.28 -8.34 11.71
C SER A 10 1.45 -8.39 10.42
N VAL A 11 0.14 -8.58 10.56
CA VAL A 11 -0.77 -8.60 9.41
C VAL A 11 -0.77 -7.24 8.71
N LEU A 12 -0.81 -6.14 9.48
CA LEU A 12 -0.79 -4.80 8.91
C LEU A 12 0.52 -4.53 8.16
N ASN A 13 1.64 -4.98 8.70
CA ASN A 13 2.93 -4.83 8.02
C ASN A 13 2.96 -5.59 6.70
N ASP A 14 2.37 -6.77 6.64
CA ASP A 14 2.26 -7.53 5.40
C ASP A 14 1.40 -6.78 4.38
N LEU A 15 0.30 -6.18 4.83
CA LEU A 15 -0.57 -5.38 3.96
C LEU A 15 0.15 -4.13 3.45
N ILE A 16 0.96 -3.51 4.30
CA ILE A 16 1.76 -2.35 3.89
C ILE A 16 2.72 -2.74 2.77
N GLU A 17 3.42 -3.86 2.91
CA GLU A 17 4.33 -4.33 1.88
C GLU A 17 3.58 -4.65 0.58
N THR A 18 2.44 -5.33 0.67
CA THR A 18 1.61 -5.64 -0.49
C THR A 18 1.15 -4.36 -1.18
N SER A 19 0.76 -3.34 -0.40
CA SER A 19 0.34 -2.06 -0.95
C SER A 19 1.48 -1.34 -1.66
N LYS A 20 2.68 -1.40 -1.10
CA LYS A 20 3.86 -0.80 -1.73
C LYS A 20 4.22 -1.53 -3.02
N ASP A 21 4.15 -2.85 -3.03
CA ASP A 21 4.39 -3.64 -4.23
C ASP A 21 3.36 -3.30 -5.31
N GLY A 22 2.09 -3.14 -4.92
CA GLY A 22 1.04 -2.73 -5.83
C GLY A 22 1.30 -1.34 -6.42
N GLN A 23 1.75 -0.41 -5.57
CA GLN A 23 2.10 0.93 -6.01
C GLN A 23 3.17 0.91 -7.10
N GLU A 24 4.24 0.15 -6.87
CA GLU A 24 5.34 0.04 -7.82
C GLU A 24 4.88 -0.66 -9.11
N GLY A 25 4.09 -1.72 -8.99
CA GLY A 25 3.58 -2.44 -10.15
C GLY A 25 2.69 -1.56 -11.02
N PHE A 26 1.77 -0.84 -10.42
CA PHE A 26 0.89 0.07 -11.18
C PHE A 26 1.68 1.22 -11.79
N LYS A 27 2.67 1.74 -11.07
CA LYS A 27 3.51 2.81 -11.59
C LYS A 27 4.29 2.35 -12.81
N THR A 28 4.90 1.16 -12.74
CA THR A 28 5.64 0.58 -13.85
C THR A 28 4.73 0.37 -15.06
N CYS A 29 3.54 -0.18 -14.84
CA CYS A 29 2.57 -0.36 -15.91
C CYS A 29 2.16 0.98 -16.53
N ALA A 30 1.98 2.00 -15.71
CA ALA A 30 1.60 3.33 -16.21
C ALA A 30 2.70 3.92 -17.08
N GLU A 31 3.97 3.66 -16.74
CA GLU A 31 5.10 4.15 -17.52
C GLU A 31 5.24 3.44 -18.86
N ASP A 32 4.92 2.15 -18.90
CA ASP A 32 5.09 1.34 -20.11
C ASP A 32 3.92 1.42 -21.07
N ILE A 33 2.72 1.71 -20.57
CA ILE A 33 1.53 1.69 -21.40
C ILE A 33 1.43 2.98 -22.24
N LYS A 34 0.99 2.83 -23.49
CA LYS A 34 0.91 3.97 -24.41
C LYS A 34 -0.50 4.54 -24.54
N HIS A 35 -1.48 3.84 -23.99
CA HIS A 35 -2.88 4.27 -24.08
C HIS A 35 -3.15 5.29 -22.98
N PRO A 36 -3.49 6.54 -23.30
CA PRO A 36 -3.61 7.61 -22.30
C PRO A 36 -4.62 7.31 -21.19
N GLU A 37 -5.76 6.72 -21.53
CA GLU A 37 -6.80 6.44 -20.55
C GLU A 37 -6.34 5.38 -19.55
N LEU A 38 -5.69 4.33 -20.04
CA LEU A 38 -5.16 3.27 -19.17
C LEU A 38 -3.99 3.78 -18.35
N LYS A 39 -3.15 4.63 -18.93
CA LYS A 39 -2.04 5.25 -18.21
C LYS A 39 -2.56 6.05 -17.01
N SER A 40 -3.61 6.84 -17.22
CA SER A 40 -4.22 7.63 -16.16
C SER A 40 -4.82 6.72 -15.09
N LEU A 41 -5.49 5.64 -15.48
CA LEU A 41 -6.08 4.69 -14.55
C LEU A 41 -5.00 4.04 -13.67
N PHE A 42 -3.93 3.54 -14.27
CA PHE A 42 -2.87 2.88 -13.50
C PHE A 42 -2.12 3.86 -12.61
N THR A 43 -1.92 5.10 -13.07
CA THR A 43 -1.33 6.14 -12.22
C THR A 43 -2.19 6.37 -10.99
N GLN A 44 -3.51 6.45 -11.17
CA GLN A 44 -4.44 6.64 -10.05
C GLN A 44 -4.41 5.45 -9.09
N ARG A 45 -4.35 4.22 -9.62
CA ARG A 45 -4.26 3.03 -8.78
C ARG A 45 -2.97 3.01 -7.96
N SER A 46 -1.86 3.48 -8.56
CA SER A 46 -0.59 3.60 -7.84
C SER A 46 -0.74 4.57 -6.65
N VAL A 47 -1.39 5.71 -6.86
CA VAL A 47 -1.65 6.68 -5.80
C VAL A 47 -2.55 6.09 -4.72
N ASP A 48 -3.58 5.34 -5.12
CA ASP A 48 -4.48 4.69 -4.16
C ASP A 48 -3.73 3.70 -3.27
N CYS A 49 -2.82 2.93 -3.84
CA CYS A 49 -2.00 1.99 -3.08
C CYS A 49 -1.07 2.73 -2.10
N ALA A 50 -0.50 3.85 -2.53
CA ALA A 50 0.36 4.66 -1.66
C ALA A 50 -0.43 5.21 -0.47
N THR A 51 -1.65 5.68 -0.73
CA THR A 51 -2.55 6.17 0.32
C THR A 51 -2.89 5.05 1.31
N ALA A 52 -3.21 3.86 0.78
CA ALA A 52 -3.52 2.71 1.63
C ALA A 52 -2.33 2.35 2.53
N ALA A 53 -1.12 2.33 1.97
CA ALA A 53 0.08 2.02 2.75
C ALA A 53 0.27 3.05 3.87
N SER A 54 0.06 4.32 3.58
CA SER A 54 0.20 5.40 4.55
C SER A 54 -0.81 5.25 5.70
N GLU A 55 -2.06 4.93 5.37
CA GLU A 55 -3.11 4.73 6.37
C GLU A 55 -2.81 3.50 7.24
N LEU A 56 -2.33 2.42 6.63
CA LEU A 56 -1.95 1.22 7.37
C LEU A 56 -0.78 1.49 8.31
N GLN A 57 0.19 2.29 7.89
CA GLN A 57 1.32 2.68 8.74
C GLN A 57 0.85 3.50 9.94
N ALA A 58 -0.12 4.39 9.74
CA ALA A 58 -0.69 5.17 10.83
C ALA A 58 -1.40 4.26 11.84
N ALA A 59 -2.08 3.22 11.35
CA ALA A 59 -2.74 2.24 12.23
C ALA A 59 -1.71 1.48 13.06
N VAL A 60 -0.60 1.06 12.44
CA VAL A 60 0.47 0.36 13.16
C VAL A 60 1.04 1.24 14.28
N ARG A 61 1.29 2.51 13.98
CA ARG A 61 1.82 3.45 14.98
C ARG A 61 0.86 3.63 16.15
N SER A 62 -0.44 3.74 15.88
CA SER A 62 -1.42 3.94 16.94
C SER A 62 -1.58 2.69 17.80
N MET A 63 -1.14 1.52 17.31
CA MET A 63 -1.12 0.28 18.07
C MET A 63 0.21 0.06 18.79
N GLY A 64 1.12 1.01 18.73
CA GLY A 64 2.40 0.93 19.40
C GLY A 64 3.50 0.24 18.62
N GLY A 65 3.26 -0.06 17.34
CA GLY A 65 4.27 -0.63 16.46
C GLY A 65 4.95 0.47 15.65
N ASP A 66 6.21 0.28 15.37
CA ASP A 66 6.96 1.20 14.53
C ASP A 66 7.09 0.61 13.12
#